data_1ec0ba46a5dae652dc4c059f0a4c3209
#
_entry.id   1ec0ba46a5dae652dc4c059f0a4c3209
#
_cell.length_a   1.000
_cell.length_b   1.000
_cell.length_c   1.000
_cell.angle_alpha   90.00
_cell.angle_beta   90.00
_cell.angle_gamma   90.00
#
_symmetry.space_group_name_H-M   'P 1'
#
loop_
_entity.id
_entity.type
_entity.pdbx_description
1 polymer ?
#
loop_
_entity_poly.entity_id
_entity_poly.type
_entity_poly.pdbx_seq_one_letter_code
_entity_poly.pdbx_strand_id
1 'polypeptide(L)'
;MVRAVVENNLVPQGSTPFKAYYAEAMFRGERPQKGRLRQFHQVGIEWLGAPDPAADAECIIMLMEFYKRLGFDLSKLRLLINSMGDAQCRPAYREQVKQFILDHADEMCDECRERAELNPLRAFDCKNDHCREIMAEAPLMGDNLCDECREHYEQVKRYLDAAGIEYVEDPTLVRGLDYYTRTVFEVEAPGAGVGSIGGGGRYDGLVELEGGKPTAGVGFAVGFERALLALQAFGSDLGADEAPCVYVANAGKDLRQNVFAITQELRAAGIVTEADYQGRSLKAQFKQADKVGAKLILVLGGDELAAGKVKVRDMQSHDEVLADLANVVEAVRERL
;
A
#
# COMPACT_ATOMS: atom_id res chain seq x y z
N MET A 1 -12.35 -1.22 12.15
CA MET A 1 -11.76 -2.22 13.08
C MET A 1 -12.26 -1.99 14.51
N VAL A 2 -12.02 -0.85 15.17
CA VAL A 2 -12.39 -0.60 16.58
C VAL A 2 -13.86 -0.89 16.87
N ARG A 3 -14.79 -0.36 16.04
CA ARG A 3 -16.22 -0.67 16.18
C ARG A 3 -16.51 -2.18 16.14
N ALA A 4 -15.91 -2.91 15.20
CA ALA A 4 -16.09 -4.37 15.10
C ALA A 4 -15.58 -5.09 16.37
N VAL A 5 -14.48 -4.61 16.95
CA VAL A 5 -13.94 -5.14 18.21
C VAL A 5 -14.93 -4.93 19.34
N VAL A 6 -15.50 -3.72 19.47
CA VAL A 6 -16.44 -3.37 20.52
C VAL A 6 -17.77 -4.13 20.37
N GLU A 7 -18.40 -4.06 19.19
CA GLU A 7 -19.71 -4.67 18.92
C GLU A 7 -19.70 -6.21 19.06
N ASN A 8 -18.59 -6.85 18.72
CA ASN A 8 -18.46 -8.31 18.74
C ASN A 8 -17.66 -8.84 19.94
N ASN A 9 -17.27 -7.98 20.89
CA ASN A 9 -16.47 -8.34 22.06
C ASN A 9 -15.24 -9.19 21.69
N LEU A 10 -14.48 -8.77 20.66
CA LEU A 10 -13.36 -9.55 20.14
C LEU A 10 -12.13 -9.56 21.06
N VAL A 11 -12.10 -8.70 22.08
CA VAL A 11 -11.05 -8.68 23.11
C VAL A 11 -11.57 -9.39 24.35
N PRO A 12 -11.17 -10.63 24.62
CA PRO A 12 -11.53 -11.32 25.85
C PRO A 12 -11.04 -10.58 27.08
N GLN A 13 -11.77 -10.67 28.16
CA GLN A 13 -11.39 -10.03 29.43
C GLN A 13 -10.00 -10.53 29.89
N GLY A 14 -9.06 -9.59 30.12
CA GLY A 14 -7.68 -9.91 30.49
C GLY A 14 -6.74 -10.22 29.29
N SER A 15 -7.18 -10.08 28.05
CA SER A 15 -6.38 -10.32 26.84
C SER A 15 -5.77 -9.05 26.25
N THR A 16 -5.61 -8.00 27.02
CA THR A 16 -4.88 -6.80 26.60
C THR A 16 -3.39 -6.94 26.90
N PRO A 17 -2.50 -6.41 26.02
CA PRO A 17 -2.83 -5.68 24.79
C PRO A 17 -3.33 -6.61 23.68
N PHE A 18 -4.35 -6.15 22.92
CA PHE A 18 -4.89 -6.83 21.77
C PHE A 18 -4.27 -6.27 20.50
N LYS A 19 -3.69 -7.14 19.67
CA LYS A 19 -3.09 -6.77 18.38
C LYS A 19 -3.87 -7.44 17.25
N ALA A 20 -4.27 -6.66 16.27
CA ALA A 20 -4.97 -7.17 15.08
C ALA A 20 -4.44 -6.51 13.81
N TYR A 21 -4.59 -7.19 12.69
CA TYR A 21 -4.39 -6.61 11.36
C TYR A 21 -5.64 -6.81 10.51
N TYR A 22 -5.74 -6.03 9.45
CA TYR A 22 -6.77 -6.18 8.43
C TYR A 22 -6.19 -5.87 7.04
N ALA A 23 -6.78 -6.50 6.02
CA ALA A 23 -6.48 -6.24 4.61
C ALA A 23 -7.80 -6.33 3.85
N GLU A 24 -8.47 -5.19 3.63
CA GLU A 24 -9.86 -5.16 3.19
C GLU A 24 -10.13 -4.02 2.20
N ALA A 25 -11.21 -4.18 1.44
CA ALA A 25 -11.74 -3.12 0.60
C ALA A 25 -12.45 -2.06 1.46
N MET A 26 -12.09 -0.80 1.23
CA MET A 26 -12.65 0.38 1.88
C MET A 26 -13.43 1.23 0.90
N PHE A 27 -14.43 1.97 1.40
CA PHE A 27 -15.28 2.83 0.60
C PHE A 27 -15.33 4.24 1.17
N ARG A 28 -15.32 5.24 0.28
CA ARG A 28 -15.48 6.65 0.66
C ARG A 28 -16.34 7.41 -0.34
N GLY A 29 -17.10 8.40 0.14
CA GLY A 29 -17.99 9.23 -0.69
C GLY A 29 -17.30 10.39 -1.42
N GLU A 30 -16.00 10.62 -1.19
CA GLU A 30 -15.27 11.75 -1.73
C GLU A 30 -15.10 11.71 -3.26
N ARG A 31 -14.84 12.89 -3.86
CA ARG A 31 -14.57 13.00 -5.29
C ARG A 31 -13.28 12.24 -5.63
N PRO A 32 -13.31 11.31 -6.60
CA PRO A 32 -12.12 10.53 -6.95
C PRO A 32 -11.07 11.40 -7.65
N GLN A 33 -9.81 11.08 -7.39
CA GLN A 33 -8.64 11.68 -8.04
C GLN A 33 -7.51 10.64 -8.09
N LYS A 34 -6.37 10.96 -8.74
CA LYS A 34 -5.22 10.05 -8.83
C LYS A 34 -4.80 9.57 -7.44
N GLY A 35 -4.77 8.26 -7.24
CA GLY A 35 -4.44 7.63 -5.95
C GLY A 35 -5.49 7.81 -4.84
N ARG A 36 -6.66 8.38 -5.13
CA ARG A 36 -7.77 8.55 -4.17
C ARG A 36 -9.09 8.06 -4.77
N LEU A 37 -9.28 6.73 -4.71
CA LEU A 37 -10.44 6.04 -5.28
C LEU A 37 -11.61 6.02 -4.29
N ARG A 38 -12.84 5.82 -4.80
CA ARG A 38 -14.04 5.63 -3.96
C ARG A 38 -14.09 4.23 -3.34
N GLN A 39 -13.65 3.22 -4.08
CA GLN A 39 -13.34 1.89 -3.56
C GLN A 39 -11.83 1.71 -3.65
N PHE A 40 -11.21 1.34 -2.57
CA PHE A 40 -9.76 1.16 -2.46
C PHE A 40 -9.46 0.10 -1.41
N HIS A 41 -8.24 -0.39 -1.36
CA HIS A 41 -7.83 -1.38 -0.37
C HIS A 41 -6.90 -0.75 0.66
N GLN A 42 -7.05 -1.19 1.90
CA GLN A 42 -6.13 -0.84 2.98
C GLN A 42 -5.61 -2.09 3.67
N VAL A 43 -4.33 -2.03 4.01
CA VAL A 43 -3.71 -2.90 4.99
C VAL A 43 -3.43 -2.06 6.22
N GLY A 44 -3.82 -2.53 7.38
CA GLY A 44 -3.57 -1.80 8.61
C GLY A 44 -3.45 -2.71 9.82
N ILE A 45 -2.94 -2.14 10.90
CA ILE A 45 -2.88 -2.79 12.21
C ILE A 45 -3.54 -1.91 13.26
N GLU A 46 -4.06 -2.55 14.28
CA GLU A 46 -4.60 -1.89 15.47
C GLU A 46 -4.06 -2.58 16.71
N TRP A 47 -3.59 -1.80 17.65
CA TRP A 47 -3.07 -2.25 18.92
C TRP A 47 -3.85 -1.57 20.05
N LEU A 48 -4.67 -2.32 20.75
CA LEU A 48 -5.55 -1.84 21.83
C LEU A 48 -5.04 -2.27 23.20
N GLY A 49 -5.12 -1.38 24.17
CA GLY A 49 -4.73 -1.64 25.56
C GLY A 49 -3.25 -1.44 25.84
N ALA A 50 -2.53 -0.69 25.02
CA ALA A 50 -1.12 -0.35 25.21
C ALA A 50 -0.93 1.17 25.35
N PRO A 51 -0.98 1.73 26.55
CA PRO A 51 -0.84 3.18 26.78
C PRO A 51 0.61 3.68 26.71
N ASP A 52 1.58 2.77 26.78
CA ASP A 52 3.01 3.11 26.77
C ASP A 52 3.45 3.70 25.42
N PRO A 53 4.28 4.77 25.40
CA PRO A 53 4.81 5.36 24.14
C PRO A 53 5.66 4.40 23.30
N ALA A 54 6.19 3.33 23.88
CA ALA A 54 6.87 2.27 23.13
C ALA A 54 5.94 1.62 22.11
N ALA A 55 4.64 1.54 22.36
CA ALA A 55 3.66 1.00 21.42
C ALA A 55 3.53 1.88 20.17
N ASP A 56 3.59 3.21 20.33
CA ASP A 56 3.56 4.15 19.20
C ASP A 56 4.81 3.97 18.34
N ALA A 57 5.97 3.90 18.98
CA ALA A 57 7.24 3.69 18.28
C ALA A 57 7.25 2.32 17.56
N GLU A 58 6.83 1.23 18.21
CA GLU A 58 6.74 -0.11 17.59
C GLU A 58 5.78 -0.10 16.39
N CYS A 59 4.67 0.63 16.49
CA CYS A 59 3.71 0.79 15.40
C CYS A 59 4.37 1.49 14.18
N ILE A 60 5.13 2.55 14.40
CA ILE A 60 5.88 3.26 13.36
C ILE A 60 6.98 2.38 12.77
N ILE A 61 7.77 1.70 13.61
CA ILE A 61 8.83 0.78 13.18
C ILE A 61 8.24 -0.33 12.29
N MET A 62 7.12 -0.92 12.70
CA MET A 62 6.42 -1.95 11.92
C MET A 62 5.98 -1.42 10.55
N LEU A 63 5.47 -0.19 10.48
CA LEU A 63 5.08 0.44 9.21
C LEU A 63 6.29 0.62 8.27
N MET A 64 7.42 1.11 8.80
CA MET A 64 8.62 1.29 7.99
C MET A 64 9.22 -0.05 7.53
N GLU A 65 9.24 -1.06 8.40
CA GLU A 65 9.68 -2.41 8.02
C GLU A 65 8.73 -3.06 7.00
N PHE A 66 7.42 -2.79 7.07
CA PHE A 66 6.46 -3.23 6.07
C PHE A 66 6.79 -2.64 4.69
N TYR A 67 7.06 -1.33 4.59
CA TYR A 67 7.48 -0.72 3.31
C TYR A 67 8.79 -1.31 2.79
N LYS A 68 9.77 -1.52 3.67
CA LYS A 68 11.03 -2.16 3.30
C LYS A 68 10.81 -3.55 2.70
N ARG A 69 9.96 -4.37 3.31
CA ARG A 69 9.62 -5.71 2.81
C ARG A 69 8.82 -5.69 1.51
N LEU A 70 8.07 -4.64 1.24
CA LEU A 70 7.43 -4.42 -0.05
C LEU A 70 8.41 -4.01 -1.17
N GLY A 71 9.68 -3.80 -0.85
CA GLY A 71 10.71 -3.41 -1.81
C GLY A 71 10.91 -1.91 -1.97
N PHE A 72 10.39 -1.08 -1.06
CA PHE A 72 10.72 0.34 -1.04
C PHE A 72 12.16 0.57 -0.59
N ASP A 73 12.84 1.46 -1.29
CA ASP A 73 14.03 2.12 -0.78
C ASP A 73 13.58 3.18 0.23
N LEU A 74 13.83 2.94 1.52
CA LEU A 74 13.37 3.83 2.60
C LEU A 74 13.95 5.24 2.50
N SER A 75 15.12 5.42 1.86
CA SER A 75 15.70 6.75 1.63
C SER A 75 14.88 7.64 0.70
N LYS A 76 13.95 7.05 -0.06
CA LYS A 76 13.00 7.74 -0.93
C LYS A 76 11.66 8.05 -0.25
N LEU A 77 11.48 7.58 0.97
CA LEU A 77 10.30 7.86 1.78
C LEU A 77 10.61 8.94 2.81
N ARG A 78 9.57 9.64 3.23
CA ARG A 78 9.65 10.62 4.31
C ARG A 78 8.64 10.27 5.39
N LEU A 79 9.12 9.88 6.55
CA LEU A 79 8.30 9.67 7.74
C LEU A 79 8.13 10.99 8.46
N LEU A 80 6.90 11.47 8.55
CA LEU A 80 6.53 12.66 9.32
C LEU A 80 5.91 12.23 10.63
N ILE A 81 6.28 12.90 11.73
CA ILE A 81 5.69 12.68 13.06
C ILE A 81 5.29 14.00 13.68
N ASN A 82 4.25 13.97 14.52
CA ASN A 82 3.80 15.09 15.34
C ASN A 82 3.04 14.58 16.57
N SER A 83 2.74 15.49 17.49
CA SER A 83 1.80 15.25 18.59
C SER A 83 0.56 16.12 18.43
N MET A 84 -0.62 15.51 18.52
CA MET A 84 -1.91 16.21 18.50
C MET A 84 -2.42 16.61 19.88
N GLY A 85 -1.60 16.38 20.92
CA GLY A 85 -2.03 16.56 22.30
C GLY A 85 -3.22 15.64 22.67
N ASP A 86 -3.81 15.90 23.80
CA ASP A 86 -4.96 15.13 24.31
C ASP A 86 -6.12 16.06 24.75
N ALA A 87 -7.10 15.50 25.43
CA ALA A 87 -8.27 16.24 25.89
C ALA A 87 -7.93 17.37 26.88
N GLN A 88 -6.76 17.35 27.51
CA GLN A 88 -6.32 18.36 28.45
C GLN A 88 -5.75 19.60 27.75
N CYS A 89 -4.86 19.42 26.79
CA CYS A 89 -4.14 20.54 26.15
C CYS A 89 -4.76 20.99 24.83
N ARG A 90 -5.43 20.11 24.06
CA ARG A 90 -5.99 20.43 22.73
C ARG A 90 -7.08 21.50 22.73
N PRO A 91 -8.02 21.59 23.70
CA PRO A 91 -9.07 22.60 23.64
C PRO A 91 -8.55 24.03 23.63
N ALA A 92 -7.57 24.36 24.49
CA ALA A 92 -6.95 25.69 24.52
C ALA A 92 -6.21 26.01 23.23
N TYR A 93 -5.49 25.04 22.68
CA TYR A 93 -4.79 25.17 21.40
C TYR A 93 -5.76 25.39 20.22
N ARG A 94 -6.87 24.63 20.18
CA ARG A 94 -7.89 24.82 19.13
C ARG A 94 -8.45 26.24 19.13
N GLU A 95 -8.69 26.80 20.32
CA GLU A 95 -9.18 28.18 20.43
C GLU A 95 -8.14 29.19 19.95
N GLN A 96 -6.85 29.00 20.24
CA GLN A 96 -5.77 29.86 19.73
C GLN A 96 -5.72 29.82 18.19
N VAL A 97 -5.77 28.63 17.57
CA VAL A 97 -5.76 28.49 16.10
C VAL A 97 -7.03 29.08 15.50
N LYS A 98 -8.20 28.88 16.13
CA LYS A 98 -9.45 29.50 15.69
C LYS A 98 -9.31 31.02 15.68
N GLN A 99 -8.85 31.62 16.76
CA GLN A 99 -8.67 33.07 16.85
C GLN A 99 -7.68 33.57 15.79
N PHE A 100 -6.57 32.87 15.59
CA PHE A 100 -5.61 33.17 14.54
C PHE A 100 -6.24 33.22 13.15
N ILE A 101 -7.08 32.21 12.80
CA ILE A 101 -7.80 32.19 11.51
C ILE A 101 -8.78 33.37 11.39
N LEU A 102 -9.49 33.69 12.47
CA LEU A 102 -10.44 34.82 12.48
C LEU A 102 -9.73 36.17 12.33
N ASP A 103 -8.58 36.35 12.93
CA ASP A 103 -7.75 37.57 12.81
C ASP A 103 -7.22 37.77 11.38
N HIS A 104 -7.10 36.70 10.58
CA HIS A 104 -6.68 36.71 9.19
C HIS A 104 -7.82 36.38 8.21
N ALA A 105 -9.07 36.49 8.64
CA ALA A 105 -10.22 36.03 7.87
C ALA A 105 -10.32 36.65 6.47
N ASP A 106 -9.92 37.90 6.31
CA ASP A 106 -9.98 38.61 5.02
C ASP A 106 -8.97 38.07 4.00
N GLU A 107 -7.92 37.39 4.46
CA GLU A 107 -6.85 36.82 3.64
C GLU A 107 -7.02 35.30 3.41
N MET A 108 -7.91 34.65 4.17
CA MET A 108 -8.13 33.19 4.12
C MET A 108 -9.25 32.85 3.13
N CYS A 109 -9.15 31.66 2.52
CA CYS A 109 -10.22 31.14 1.66
C CYS A 109 -11.50 30.80 2.45
N ASP A 110 -12.65 30.77 1.75
CA ASP A 110 -13.95 30.49 2.37
C ASP A 110 -13.94 29.19 3.18
N GLU A 111 -13.32 28.13 2.67
CA GLU A 111 -13.23 26.85 3.35
C GLU A 111 -12.46 26.94 4.68
N CYS A 112 -11.40 27.71 4.77
CA CYS A 112 -10.66 27.93 6.01
C CYS A 112 -11.47 28.75 7.01
N ARG A 113 -12.20 29.77 6.55
CA ARG A 113 -13.10 30.55 7.40
C ARG A 113 -14.22 29.69 8.01
N GLU A 114 -14.87 28.85 7.20
CA GLU A 114 -15.87 27.90 7.70
C GLU A 114 -15.29 26.89 8.68
N ARG A 115 -14.08 26.42 8.43
CA ARG A 115 -13.35 25.49 9.32
C ARG A 115 -13.00 26.10 10.66
N ALA A 116 -12.80 27.42 10.76
CA ALA A 116 -12.46 28.08 12.02
C ALA A 116 -13.45 27.74 13.13
N GLU A 117 -14.74 27.63 12.83
CA GLU A 117 -15.79 27.27 13.81
C GLU A 117 -15.90 25.75 14.04
N LEU A 118 -15.79 24.97 12.98
CA LEU A 118 -16.02 23.51 13.03
C LEU A 118 -14.78 22.73 13.49
N ASN A 119 -13.66 22.97 12.83
CA ASN A 119 -12.40 22.30 13.10
C ASN A 119 -11.21 23.14 12.59
N PRO A 120 -10.72 24.11 13.36
CA PRO A 120 -9.69 25.03 12.94
C PRO A 120 -8.37 24.35 12.56
N LEU A 121 -8.03 23.21 13.16
CA LEU A 121 -6.81 22.48 12.84
C LEU A 121 -6.75 21.98 11.40
N ARG A 122 -7.91 21.84 10.74
CA ARG A 122 -7.96 21.46 9.31
C ARG A 122 -7.49 22.55 8.37
N ALA A 123 -7.29 23.76 8.84
CA ALA A 123 -6.69 24.83 8.04
C ALA A 123 -5.21 24.58 7.72
N PHE A 124 -4.49 23.83 8.54
CA PHE A 124 -3.11 23.40 8.24
C PHE A 124 -3.03 22.49 7.01
N ASP A 125 -4.11 21.76 6.68
CA ASP A 125 -4.20 20.88 5.48
C ASP A 125 -4.87 21.60 4.29
N CYS A 126 -4.87 22.94 4.27
CA CYS A 126 -5.45 23.70 3.18
C CYS A 126 -4.64 23.52 1.89
N LYS A 127 -5.35 23.39 0.75
CA LYS A 127 -4.71 23.26 -0.57
C LYS A 127 -4.38 24.62 -1.23
N ASN A 128 -4.88 25.69 -0.69
CA ASN A 128 -4.59 27.05 -1.16
C ASN A 128 -3.22 27.46 -0.62
N ASP A 129 -2.28 27.77 -1.50
CA ASP A 129 -0.89 28.12 -1.15
C ASP A 129 -0.83 29.36 -0.23
N HIS A 130 -1.64 30.39 -0.52
CA HIS A 130 -1.70 31.59 0.32
C HIS A 130 -2.20 31.28 1.74
N CYS A 131 -3.24 30.43 1.89
CA CYS A 131 -3.66 30.02 3.23
C CYS A 131 -2.56 29.23 3.96
N ARG A 132 -1.75 28.42 3.25
CA ARG A 132 -0.63 27.69 3.85
C ARG A 132 0.48 28.62 4.32
N GLU A 133 0.76 29.67 3.56
CA GLU A 133 1.73 30.70 3.96
C GLU A 133 1.29 31.39 5.25
N ILE A 134 0.02 31.80 5.35
CA ILE A 134 -0.54 32.38 6.58
C ILE A 134 -0.48 31.37 7.74
N MET A 135 -0.93 30.14 7.51
CA MET A 135 -0.95 29.09 8.56
C MET A 135 0.44 28.65 9.01
N ALA A 136 1.50 28.97 8.27
CA ALA A 136 2.87 28.71 8.71
C ALA A 136 3.27 29.56 9.93
N GLU A 137 2.57 30.70 10.16
CA GLU A 137 2.78 31.58 11.32
C GLU A 137 1.79 31.29 12.48
N ALA A 138 0.87 30.34 12.28
CA ALA A 138 -0.12 29.99 13.30
C ALA A 138 0.52 29.30 14.52
N PRO A 139 -0.11 29.41 15.70
CA PRO A 139 0.32 28.68 16.89
C PRO A 139 0.47 27.17 16.59
N LEU A 140 1.53 26.56 17.10
CA LEU A 140 1.83 25.14 16.90
C LEU A 140 1.45 24.31 18.13
N MET A 141 1.04 23.06 17.91
CA MET A 141 0.68 22.16 19.00
C MET A 141 1.85 21.85 19.92
N GLY A 142 3.07 21.76 19.38
CA GLY A 142 4.29 21.50 20.14
C GLY A 142 4.51 22.47 21.33
N ASP A 143 4.16 23.75 21.14
CA ASP A 143 4.29 24.79 22.16
C ASP A 143 3.17 24.74 23.23
N ASN A 144 2.07 24.03 22.91
CA ASN A 144 0.86 23.97 23.69
C ASN A 144 0.62 22.59 24.36
N LEU A 145 1.57 21.68 24.27
CA LEU A 145 1.48 20.36 24.91
C LEU A 145 1.55 20.49 26.44
N CYS A 146 0.66 19.76 27.14
CA CYS A 146 0.84 19.52 28.57
C CYS A 146 2.07 18.65 28.83
N ASP A 147 2.56 18.63 30.05
CA ASP A 147 3.79 17.91 30.42
C ASP A 147 3.71 16.42 30.08
N GLU A 148 2.56 15.78 30.31
CA GLU A 148 2.34 14.36 29.98
C GLU A 148 2.43 14.10 28.49
N CYS A 149 1.82 14.93 27.64
CA CYS A 149 1.87 14.78 26.19
C CYS A 149 3.27 15.07 25.65
N ARG A 150 3.97 16.02 26.22
CA ARG A 150 5.36 16.35 25.89
C ARG A 150 6.28 15.18 26.21
N GLU A 151 6.21 14.65 27.43
CA GLU A 151 7.05 13.51 27.85
C GLU A 151 6.75 12.27 27.02
N HIS A 152 5.48 11.99 26.74
CA HIS A 152 5.08 10.88 25.87
C HIS A 152 5.73 11.01 24.47
N TYR A 153 5.65 12.17 23.86
CA TYR A 153 6.20 12.43 22.53
C TYR A 153 7.74 12.33 22.51
N GLU A 154 8.41 12.87 23.53
CA GLU A 154 9.85 12.75 23.68
C GLU A 154 10.30 11.29 23.85
N GLN A 155 9.51 10.46 24.57
CA GLN A 155 9.80 9.04 24.70
C GLN A 155 9.62 8.30 23.38
N VAL A 156 8.58 8.61 22.59
CA VAL A 156 8.42 8.02 21.24
C VAL A 156 9.66 8.32 20.39
N LYS A 157 10.14 9.56 20.37
CA LYS A 157 11.36 9.94 19.63
C LYS A 157 12.58 9.15 20.09
N ARG A 158 12.80 9.04 21.41
CA ARG A 158 13.91 8.24 21.96
C ARG A 158 13.87 6.76 21.51
N TYR A 159 12.67 6.16 21.45
CA TYR A 159 12.51 4.78 20.95
C TYR A 159 12.80 4.68 19.44
N LEU A 160 12.36 5.65 18.64
CA LEU A 160 12.65 5.69 17.20
C LEU A 160 14.16 5.87 16.94
N ASP A 161 14.80 6.78 17.68
CA ASP A 161 16.24 7.02 17.61
C ASP A 161 17.03 5.77 17.99
N ALA A 162 16.64 5.09 19.07
CA ALA A 162 17.27 3.84 19.50
C ALA A 162 17.11 2.70 18.50
N ALA A 163 16.04 2.73 17.69
CA ALA A 163 15.80 1.78 16.60
C ALA A 163 16.42 2.21 15.26
N GLY A 164 17.06 3.38 15.20
CA GLY A 164 17.68 3.91 13.97
C GLY A 164 16.65 4.28 12.89
N ILE A 165 15.45 4.67 13.28
CA ILE A 165 14.40 5.13 12.35
C ILE A 165 14.57 6.63 12.12
N GLU A 166 14.80 6.99 10.87
CA GLU A 166 14.83 8.41 10.46
C GLU A 166 13.42 8.96 10.33
N TYR A 167 13.18 10.14 10.86
CA TYR A 167 11.91 10.85 10.82
C TYR A 167 12.10 12.36 10.72
N VAL A 168 11.05 13.06 10.34
CA VAL A 168 10.97 14.52 10.34
C VAL A 168 9.83 14.93 11.28
N GLU A 169 10.13 15.78 12.25
CA GLU A 169 9.09 16.42 13.04
C GLU A 169 8.40 17.48 12.17
N ASP A 170 7.12 17.27 11.88
CA ASP A 170 6.30 18.23 11.15
C ASP A 170 5.23 18.80 12.09
N PRO A 171 5.46 19.99 12.66
CA PRO A 171 4.54 20.58 13.62
C PRO A 171 3.19 20.97 13.01
N THR A 172 3.08 20.97 11.69
CA THR A 172 1.84 21.26 10.96
C THR A 172 1.08 19.99 10.58
N LEU A 173 1.68 18.81 10.79
CA LEU A 173 1.03 17.54 10.47
C LEU A 173 -0.26 17.36 11.30
N VAL A 174 -1.38 17.38 10.59
CA VAL A 174 -2.69 17.05 11.13
C VAL A 174 -3.28 15.86 10.38
N ARG A 175 -4.14 15.08 11.03
CA ARG A 175 -4.80 13.94 10.41
C ARG A 175 -6.23 14.26 10.04
N GLY A 176 -6.73 13.60 9.00
CA GLY A 176 -8.08 13.78 8.49
C GLY A 176 -9.22 13.36 9.43
N LEU A 177 -8.91 12.83 10.61
CA LEU A 177 -9.87 12.28 11.57
C LEU A 177 -9.59 12.85 12.97
N ASP A 178 -10.64 13.29 13.65
CA ASP A 178 -10.55 14.06 14.89
C ASP A 178 -10.32 13.19 16.14
N TYR A 179 -10.37 11.88 16.00
CA TYR A 179 -10.20 10.94 17.11
C TYR A 179 -8.74 10.74 17.54
N TYR A 180 -7.78 11.17 16.72
CA TYR A 180 -6.35 11.03 17.08
C TYR A 180 -6.01 11.86 18.31
N THR A 181 -5.16 11.27 19.17
CA THR A 181 -4.59 11.89 20.36
C THR A 181 -3.08 11.67 20.38
N ARG A 182 -2.32 12.55 21.04
CA ARG A 182 -0.87 12.40 21.19
C ARG A 182 -0.18 12.14 19.83
N THR A 183 0.54 11.02 19.69
CA THR A 183 1.35 10.71 18.50
C THR A 183 0.52 10.54 17.24
N VAL A 184 0.90 11.24 16.18
CA VAL A 184 0.44 11.02 14.80
C VAL A 184 1.64 10.90 13.87
N PHE A 185 1.49 10.13 12.81
CA PHE A 185 2.54 9.95 11.83
C PHE A 185 1.97 9.71 10.42
N GLU A 186 2.77 10.06 9.43
CA GLU A 186 2.43 9.91 8.02
C GLU A 186 3.69 9.55 7.22
N VAL A 187 3.55 8.64 6.26
CA VAL A 187 4.63 8.29 5.33
C VAL A 187 4.30 8.84 3.96
N GLU A 188 5.15 9.69 3.46
CA GLU A 188 5.07 10.25 2.12
C GLU A 188 6.08 9.59 1.19
N ALA A 189 5.76 9.60 -0.11
CA ALA A 189 6.64 9.16 -1.19
C ALA A 189 6.94 10.37 -2.12
N PRO A 190 7.88 11.26 -1.74
CA PRO A 190 8.21 12.43 -2.54
C PRO A 190 8.66 12.01 -3.95
N GLY A 191 8.15 12.69 -4.99
CA GLY A 191 8.45 12.35 -6.39
C GLY A 191 7.56 11.26 -7.02
N ALA A 192 6.80 10.50 -6.23
CA ALA A 192 5.86 9.50 -6.79
C ALA A 192 4.54 10.11 -7.29
N GLY A 193 4.24 11.36 -6.93
CA GLY A 193 3.02 12.07 -7.36
C GLY A 193 1.73 11.53 -6.74
N VAL A 194 1.81 10.85 -5.59
CA VAL A 194 0.66 10.28 -4.86
C VAL A 194 0.49 10.84 -3.44
N GLY A 195 1.44 11.66 -2.97
CA GLY A 195 1.47 12.19 -1.60
C GLY A 195 1.67 11.10 -0.55
N SER A 196 0.90 11.14 0.51
CA SER A 196 0.93 10.13 1.57
C SER A 196 0.53 8.74 1.08
N ILE A 197 1.32 7.75 1.41
CA ILE A 197 1.08 6.33 1.08
C ILE A 197 0.54 5.55 2.28
N GLY A 198 0.63 6.10 3.49
CA GLY A 198 0.08 5.53 4.70
C GLY A 198 0.37 6.39 5.91
N GLY A 199 -0.17 6.02 7.03
CA GLY A 199 0.04 6.70 8.30
C GLY A 199 -0.97 6.29 9.35
N GLY A 200 -0.80 6.81 10.54
CA GLY A 200 -1.57 6.43 11.69
C GLY A 200 -1.41 7.35 12.87
N GLY A 201 -1.57 6.81 14.04
CA GLY A 201 -1.39 7.51 15.30
C GLY A 201 -2.15 6.85 16.45
N ARG A 202 -2.05 7.47 17.61
CA ARG A 202 -2.75 7.11 18.84
C ARG A 202 -4.17 7.67 18.86
N TYR A 203 -5.11 6.93 19.44
CA TYR A 203 -6.54 7.28 19.52
C TYR A 203 -7.20 6.76 20.82
N ASP A 204 -6.70 7.16 21.94
CA ASP A 204 -7.09 6.63 23.29
C ASP A 204 -8.59 6.77 23.61
N GLY A 205 -9.29 7.74 23.03
CA GLY A 205 -10.74 7.93 23.24
C GLY A 205 -11.66 7.19 22.27
N LEU A 206 -11.11 6.53 21.20
CA LEU A 206 -11.94 5.98 20.13
C LEU A 206 -12.76 4.77 20.58
N VAL A 207 -12.19 3.90 21.40
CA VAL A 207 -12.90 2.69 21.90
C VAL A 207 -14.11 3.10 22.76
N GLU A 208 -13.96 4.13 23.60
CA GLU A 208 -15.05 4.68 24.41
C GLU A 208 -16.12 5.37 23.54
N LEU A 209 -15.70 6.11 22.51
CA LEU A 209 -16.61 6.74 21.55
C LEU A 209 -17.48 5.70 20.81
N GLU A 210 -16.93 4.51 20.53
CA GLU A 210 -17.65 3.39 19.93
C GLU A 210 -18.44 2.55 20.94
N GLY A 211 -18.57 3.01 22.19
CA GLY A 211 -19.37 2.36 23.24
C GLY A 211 -18.63 1.29 24.05
N GLY A 212 -17.32 1.16 23.87
CA GLY A 212 -16.48 0.27 24.67
C GLY A 212 -16.01 0.90 25.98
N LYS A 213 -15.17 0.18 26.73
CA LYS A 213 -14.49 0.73 27.92
C LYS A 213 -13.32 1.62 27.48
N PRO A 214 -12.95 2.66 28.25
CA PRO A 214 -11.76 3.45 27.99
C PRO A 214 -10.55 2.54 27.77
N THR A 215 -9.97 2.59 26.59
CA THR A 215 -8.88 1.70 26.17
C THR A 215 -7.95 2.46 25.24
N ALA A 216 -6.67 2.53 25.60
CA ALA A 216 -5.66 3.12 24.73
C ALA A 216 -5.56 2.38 23.40
N GLY A 217 -5.37 3.11 22.32
CA GLY A 217 -5.25 2.52 21.00
C GLY A 217 -4.24 3.26 20.14
N VAL A 218 -3.49 2.50 19.36
CA VAL A 218 -2.59 3.01 18.33
C VAL A 218 -2.63 2.08 17.10
N GLY A 219 -2.56 2.65 15.91
CA GLY A 219 -2.57 1.85 14.69
C GLY A 219 -2.16 2.66 13.48
N PHE A 220 -2.03 1.96 12.35
CA PHE A 220 -1.80 2.58 11.05
C PHE A 220 -2.60 1.93 9.94
N ALA A 221 -2.75 2.63 8.84
CA ALA A 221 -3.27 2.09 7.60
C ALA A 221 -2.41 2.52 6.41
N VAL A 222 -2.17 1.59 5.49
CA VAL A 222 -1.49 1.79 4.20
C VAL A 222 -2.53 1.69 3.09
N GLY A 223 -2.57 2.69 2.23
CA GLY A 223 -3.39 2.64 1.01
C GLY A 223 -2.68 1.79 -0.05
N PHE A 224 -3.25 0.63 -0.36
CA PHE A 224 -2.63 -0.36 -1.25
C PHE A 224 -2.33 0.22 -2.63
N GLU A 225 -3.32 0.85 -3.27
CA GLU A 225 -3.16 1.43 -4.62
C GLU A 225 -2.13 2.57 -4.65
N ARG A 226 -2.04 3.36 -3.57
CA ARG A 226 -1.02 4.42 -3.47
C ARG A 226 0.37 3.85 -3.30
N ALA A 227 0.53 2.79 -2.51
CA ALA A 227 1.80 2.10 -2.36
C ALA A 227 2.27 1.50 -3.70
N LEU A 228 1.37 0.85 -4.45
CA LEU A 228 1.68 0.34 -5.79
C LEU A 228 2.11 1.44 -6.76
N LEU A 229 1.35 2.55 -6.81
CA LEU A 229 1.69 3.68 -7.67
C LEU A 229 3.05 4.31 -7.31
N ALA A 230 3.39 4.35 -6.03
CA ALA A 230 4.69 4.85 -5.57
C ALA A 230 5.82 3.89 -5.95
N LEU A 231 5.65 2.57 -5.78
CA LEU A 231 6.62 1.57 -6.21
C LEU A 231 6.88 1.66 -7.71
N GLN A 232 5.82 1.75 -8.54
CA GLN A 232 5.95 1.94 -9.99
C GLN A 232 6.73 3.22 -10.33
N ALA A 233 6.41 4.33 -9.66
CA ALA A 233 7.10 5.61 -9.89
C ALA A 233 8.59 5.54 -9.50
N PHE A 234 8.95 4.67 -8.55
CA PHE A 234 10.35 4.44 -8.14
C PHE A 234 11.06 3.36 -8.97
N GLY A 235 10.39 2.83 -10.02
CA GLY A 235 10.97 1.90 -10.98
C GLY A 235 10.84 0.42 -10.61
N SER A 236 9.98 0.07 -9.65
CA SER A 236 9.63 -1.34 -9.41
C SER A 236 8.80 -1.87 -10.58
N ASP A 237 9.13 -3.05 -11.06
CA ASP A 237 8.35 -3.76 -12.09
C ASP A 237 7.07 -4.42 -11.55
N LEU A 238 6.88 -4.43 -10.23
CA LEU A 238 5.74 -5.00 -9.50
C LEU A 238 5.43 -6.46 -9.87
N GLY A 239 6.44 -7.22 -10.32
CA GLY A 239 6.21 -8.48 -10.99
C GLY A 239 5.56 -8.20 -12.34
N ALA A 240 6.35 -7.71 -13.30
CA ALA A 240 5.92 -7.54 -14.69
C ALA A 240 5.15 -8.79 -15.11
N ASP A 241 4.06 -8.58 -15.86
CA ASP A 241 3.28 -9.69 -16.41
C ASP A 241 4.25 -10.78 -16.86
N GLU A 242 4.22 -11.93 -16.20
CA GLU A 242 5.03 -13.05 -16.60
C GLU A 242 4.57 -13.42 -18.00
N ALA A 243 5.30 -12.89 -19.01
CA ALA A 243 5.07 -13.27 -20.37
C ALA A 243 5.14 -14.80 -20.45
N PRO A 244 4.26 -15.47 -21.19
CA PRO A 244 4.31 -16.92 -21.27
C PRO A 244 5.69 -17.33 -21.76
N CYS A 245 6.38 -18.14 -20.97
CA CYS A 245 7.71 -18.64 -21.35
C CYS A 245 7.66 -19.48 -22.61
N VAL A 246 6.51 -20.15 -22.83
CA VAL A 246 6.31 -21.13 -23.90
C VAL A 246 4.99 -20.88 -24.62
N TYR A 247 5.02 -20.97 -25.93
CA TYR A 247 3.82 -21.06 -26.76
C TYR A 247 3.76 -22.41 -27.46
N VAL A 248 2.65 -23.16 -27.32
CA VAL A 248 2.46 -24.44 -28.00
C VAL A 248 1.59 -24.25 -29.22
N ALA A 249 2.18 -24.46 -30.41
CA ALA A 249 1.55 -24.29 -31.71
C ALA A 249 1.25 -25.63 -32.37
N ASN A 250 0.16 -25.68 -33.13
CA ASN A 250 -0.21 -26.84 -33.95
C ASN A 250 -0.07 -26.53 -35.44
N ALA A 251 0.49 -27.48 -36.17
CA ALA A 251 0.59 -27.40 -37.65
C ALA A 251 -0.66 -28.00 -38.36
N GLY A 252 -1.58 -28.66 -37.62
CA GLY A 252 -2.79 -29.27 -38.15
C GLY A 252 -3.98 -29.20 -37.18
N LYS A 253 -5.19 -29.12 -37.71
CA LYS A 253 -6.43 -29.01 -36.91
C LYS A 253 -6.71 -30.22 -36.02
N ASP A 254 -6.28 -31.35 -36.42
CA ASP A 254 -6.48 -32.66 -35.75
C ASP A 254 -5.56 -32.84 -34.55
N LEU A 255 -4.53 -31.97 -34.40
CA LEU A 255 -3.53 -32.02 -33.33
C LEU A 255 -3.92 -31.24 -32.07
N ARG A 256 -5.09 -30.59 -32.07
CA ARG A 256 -5.50 -29.71 -30.95
C ARG A 256 -5.54 -30.40 -29.61
N GLN A 257 -5.97 -31.66 -29.54
CA GLN A 257 -6.00 -32.41 -28.29
C GLN A 257 -4.60 -32.68 -27.73
N ASN A 258 -3.64 -32.98 -28.62
CA ASN A 258 -2.26 -33.22 -28.25
C ASN A 258 -1.58 -31.92 -27.78
N VAL A 259 -1.78 -30.79 -28.51
CA VAL A 259 -1.32 -29.47 -28.11
C VAL A 259 -1.90 -29.08 -26.76
N PHE A 260 -3.18 -29.32 -26.51
CA PHE A 260 -3.82 -29.09 -25.21
C PHE A 260 -3.15 -29.91 -24.10
N ALA A 261 -2.93 -31.22 -24.33
CA ALA A 261 -2.27 -32.09 -23.36
C ALA A 261 -0.86 -31.59 -22.98
N ILE A 262 -0.03 -31.29 -24.00
CA ILE A 262 1.32 -30.73 -23.78
C ILE A 262 1.24 -29.40 -23.02
N THR A 263 0.30 -28.54 -23.38
CA THR A 263 0.10 -27.25 -22.68
C THR A 263 -0.23 -27.46 -21.19
N GLN A 264 -1.11 -28.41 -20.88
CA GLN A 264 -1.47 -28.71 -19.49
C GLN A 264 -0.31 -29.38 -18.72
N GLU A 265 0.49 -30.22 -19.36
CA GLU A 265 1.65 -30.84 -18.76
C GLU A 265 2.72 -29.79 -18.38
N LEU A 266 3.02 -28.86 -19.26
CA LEU A 266 3.93 -27.74 -19.00
C LEU A 266 3.40 -26.84 -17.87
N ARG A 267 2.11 -26.51 -17.89
CA ARG A 267 1.46 -25.74 -16.82
C ARG A 267 1.51 -26.45 -15.47
N ALA A 268 1.25 -27.74 -15.44
CA ALA A 268 1.35 -28.54 -14.23
C ALA A 268 2.77 -28.58 -13.65
N ALA A 269 3.77 -28.45 -14.52
CA ALA A 269 5.18 -28.31 -14.14
C ALA A 269 5.58 -26.86 -13.72
N GLY A 270 4.63 -25.93 -13.64
CA GLY A 270 4.86 -24.54 -13.25
C GLY A 270 5.41 -23.65 -14.37
N ILE A 271 5.37 -24.09 -15.62
CA ILE A 271 5.85 -23.32 -16.78
C ILE A 271 4.69 -22.51 -17.33
N VAL A 272 4.83 -21.18 -17.38
CA VAL A 272 3.80 -20.29 -17.95
C VAL A 272 3.71 -20.55 -19.46
N THR A 273 2.60 -21.12 -19.88
CA THR A 273 2.43 -21.65 -21.26
C THR A 273 1.11 -21.18 -21.88
N GLU A 274 1.19 -20.74 -23.14
CA GLU A 274 0.06 -20.37 -23.98
C GLU A 274 -0.08 -21.30 -25.17
N ALA A 275 -1.29 -21.36 -25.76
CA ALA A 275 -1.59 -22.11 -26.97
C ALA A 275 -2.66 -21.41 -27.82
N ASP A 276 -2.83 -21.84 -29.07
CA ASP A 276 -3.86 -21.29 -29.94
C ASP A 276 -5.25 -21.92 -29.67
N TYR A 277 -6.18 -21.10 -29.19
CA TYR A 277 -7.58 -21.46 -28.98
C TYR A 277 -8.52 -20.95 -30.09
N GLN A 278 -7.99 -20.22 -31.10
CA GLN A 278 -8.80 -19.62 -32.16
C GLN A 278 -8.72 -20.37 -33.48
N GLY A 279 -7.88 -21.38 -33.59
CA GLY A 279 -7.69 -22.14 -34.82
C GLY A 279 -6.94 -21.37 -35.91
N ARG A 280 -6.00 -20.54 -35.49
CA ARG A 280 -5.14 -19.73 -36.40
C ARG A 280 -4.23 -20.62 -37.26
N SER A 281 -3.85 -20.12 -38.43
CA SER A 281 -2.78 -20.75 -39.20
C SER A 281 -1.46 -20.73 -38.45
N LEU A 282 -0.57 -21.68 -38.71
CA LEU A 282 0.73 -21.78 -38.03
C LEU A 282 1.51 -20.45 -38.09
N LYS A 283 1.49 -19.78 -39.25
CA LYS A 283 2.11 -18.45 -39.41
C LYS A 283 1.52 -17.39 -38.43
N ALA A 284 0.20 -17.44 -38.17
CA ALA A 284 -0.45 -16.53 -37.27
C ALA A 284 -0.17 -16.89 -35.79
N GLN A 285 0.03 -18.17 -35.48
CA GLN A 285 0.45 -18.65 -34.17
C GLN A 285 1.88 -18.19 -33.84
N PHE A 286 2.81 -18.23 -34.78
CA PHE A 286 4.15 -17.64 -34.60
C PHE A 286 4.09 -16.14 -34.26
N LYS A 287 3.27 -15.38 -35.03
CA LYS A 287 3.08 -13.95 -34.72
C LYS A 287 2.46 -13.71 -33.33
N GLN A 288 1.59 -14.62 -32.89
CA GLN A 288 0.99 -14.52 -31.58
C GLN A 288 2.01 -14.85 -30.49
N ALA A 289 2.84 -15.88 -30.68
CA ALA A 289 3.93 -16.22 -29.77
C ALA A 289 4.90 -15.05 -29.57
N ASP A 290 5.27 -14.39 -30.66
CA ASP A 290 6.10 -13.17 -30.62
C ASP A 290 5.40 -12.01 -29.88
N LYS A 291 4.11 -11.77 -30.20
CA LYS A 291 3.31 -10.71 -29.56
C LYS A 291 3.18 -10.87 -28.04
N VAL A 292 3.06 -12.11 -27.54
CA VAL A 292 2.95 -12.40 -26.11
C VAL A 292 4.31 -12.53 -25.42
N GLY A 293 5.41 -12.38 -26.17
CA GLY A 293 6.76 -12.43 -25.63
C GLY A 293 7.23 -13.83 -25.22
N ALA A 294 6.70 -14.89 -25.86
CA ALA A 294 7.15 -16.25 -25.57
C ALA A 294 8.63 -16.43 -25.92
N LYS A 295 9.40 -17.02 -24.98
CA LYS A 295 10.82 -17.35 -25.22
C LYS A 295 10.97 -18.54 -26.16
N LEU A 296 10.13 -19.55 -25.96
CA LEU A 296 10.12 -20.77 -26.76
C LEU A 296 8.77 -20.95 -27.46
N ILE A 297 8.80 -21.49 -28.68
CA ILE A 297 7.62 -22.02 -29.33
C ILE A 297 7.79 -23.52 -29.58
N LEU A 298 6.84 -24.32 -29.12
CA LEU A 298 6.72 -25.74 -29.39
C LEU A 298 5.80 -25.92 -30.58
N VAL A 299 6.27 -26.54 -31.64
CA VAL A 299 5.47 -26.82 -32.85
C VAL A 299 5.22 -28.31 -32.96
N LEU A 300 3.96 -28.69 -32.93
CA LEU A 300 3.52 -30.07 -33.12
C LEU A 300 2.94 -30.22 -34.53
N GLY A 301 3.61 -31.02 -35.35
CA GLY A 301 3.10 -31.52 -36.65
C GLY A 301 2.71 -33.00 -36.58
N GLY A 302 2.08 -33.48 -37.63
CA GLY A 302 1.67 -34.92 -37.71
C GLY A 302 2.87 -35.86 -37.73
N ASP A 303 3.93 -35.51 -38.41
CA ASP A 303 5.14 -36.34 -38.49
C ASP A 303 5.92 -36.36 -37.17
N GLU A 304 6.00 -35.20 -36.49
CA GLU A 304 6.61 -35.09 -35.16
C GLU A 304 5.81 -35.93 -34.15
N LEU A 305 4.48 -35.83 -34.16
CA LEU A 305 3.63 -36.64 -33.27
C LEU A 305 3.80 -38.15 -33.52
N ALA A 306 3.82 -38.56 -34.79
CA ALA A 306 4.00 -39.97 -35.13
C ALA A 306 5.38 -40.50 -34.70
N ALA A 307 6.37 -39.66 -34.62
CA ALA A 307 7.70 -39.97 -34.14
C ALA A 307 7.86 -39.82 -32.58
N GLY A 308 6.75 -39.46 -31.86
CA GLY A 308 6.80 -39.17 -30.41
C GLY A 308 7.62 -37.93 -30.05
N LYS A 309 7.71 -36.95 -30.95
CA LYS A 309 8.53 -35.76 -30.81
C LYS A 309 7.75 -34.47 -30.96
N VAL A 310 8.35 -33.39 -30.50
CA VAL A 310 7.90 -32.01 -30.72
C VAL A 310 9.09 -31.12 -31.10
N LYS A 311 8.88 -30.20 -32.00
CA LYS A 311 9.89 -29.22 -32.36
C LYS A 311 9.87 -28.09 -31.34
N VAL A 312 11.00 -27.82 -30.71
CA VAL A 312 11.21 -26.71 -29.79
C VAL A 312 12.10 -25.68 -30.49
N ARG A 313 11.59 -24.45 -30.59
CA ARG A 313 12.31 -23.35 -31.20
C ARG A 313 12.48 -22.21 -30.24
N ASP A 314 13.68 -21.72 -30.09
CA ASP A 314 13.97 -20.48 -29.41
C ASP A 314 13.54 -19.29 -30.27
N MET A 315 12.76 -18.35 -29.68
CA MET A 315 12.18 -17.23 -30.42
C MET A 315 13.19 -16.11 -30.70
N GLN A 316 14.30 -16.06 -29.94
CA GLN A 316 15.34 -15.06 -30.12
C GLN A 316 16.47 -15.53 -31.04
N SER A 317 17.05 -16.70 -30.76
CA SER A 317 18.15 -17.25 -31.59
C SER A 317 17.65 -17.91 -32.89
N HIS A 318 16.38 -18.33 -32.89
CA HIS A 318 15.75 -19.13 -33.94
C HIS A 318 16.27 -20.57 -34.06
N ASP A 319 17.07 -21.02 -33.11
CA ASP A 319 17.53 -22.40 -33.05
C ASP A 319 16.37 -23.38 -32.83
N GLU A 320 16.37 -24.48 -33.54
CA GLU A 320 15.36 -25.50 -33.49
C GLU A 320 15.94 -26.85 -33.07
N VAL A 321 15.26 -27.55 -32.17
CA VAL A 321 15.60 -28.93 -31.80
C VAL A 321 14.36 -29.81 -31.79
N LEU A 322 14.52 -31.10 -31.98
CA LEU A 322 13.46 -32.08 -31.78
C LEU A 322 13.62 -32.67 -30.38
N ALA A 323 12.62 -32.49 -29.55
CA ALA A 323 12.54 -33.07 -28.20
C ALA A 323 11.55 -34.24 -28.17
N ASP A 324 11.82 -35.21 -27.30
CA ASP A 324 10.86 -36.30 -27.07
C ASP A 324 9.66 -35.81 -26.26
N LEU A 325 8.47 -36.13 -26.70
CA LEU A 325 7.24 -35.74 -26.00
C LEU A 325 7.17 -36.29 -24.58
N ALA A 326 7.73 -37.46 -24.33
CA ALA A 326 7.79 -38.06 -22.98
C ALA A 326 8.64 -37.24 -22.00
N ASN A 327 9.52 -36.37 -22.46
CA ASN A 327 10.45 -35.56 -21.66
C ASN A 327 10.32 -34.08 -22.01
N VAL A 328 9.15 -33.65 -22.47
CA VAL A 328 8.93 -32.27 -22.97
C VAL A 328 9.19 -31.21 -21.90
N VAL A 329 8.85 -31.50 -20.64
CA VAL A 329 9.04 -30.59 -19.51
C VAL A 329 10.53 -30.32 -19.27
N GLU A 330 11.36 -31.37 -19.21
CA GLU A 330 12.80 -31.27 -19.05
C GLU A 330 13.45 -30.52 -20.23
N ALA A 331 13.05 -30.91 -21.44
CA ALA A 331 13.58 -30.28 -22.66
C ALA A 331 13.26 -28.77 -22.73
N VAL A 332 12.14 -28.33 -22.20
CA VAL A 332 11.77 -26.92 -22.06
C VAL A 332 12.56 -26.25 -20.96
N ARG A 333 12.67 -26.84 -19.76
CA ARG A 333 13.42 -26.26 -18.62
C ARG A 333 14.89 -26.00 -18.94
N GLU A 334 15.53 -26.90 -19.69
CA GLU A 334 16.94 -26.75 -20.10
C GLU A 334 17.18 -25.56 -21.04
N ARG A 335 16.10 -24.96 -21.61
CA ARG A 335 16.17 -23.88 -22.60
C ARG A 335 15.55 -22.57 -22.14
N LEU A 336 14.87 -22.55 -21.00
CA LEU A 336 14.35 -21.33 -20.37
C LEU A 336 15.41 -20.63 -19.50
#